data_83b32bb2e9c89874ffae2880c8e1f237
#
_entry.id   83b32bb2e9c89874ffae2880c8e1f237
#
_cell.length_a   1.000
_cell.length_b   1.000
_cell.length_c   1.000
_cell.angle_alpha   90.00
_cell.angle_beta   90.00
_cell.angle_gamma   90.00
#
_symmetry.space_group_name_H-M   'P 1'
#
loop_
_entity.id
_entity.type
_entity.pdbx_description
1 polymer ?
#
loop_
_entity_poly.entity_id
_entity_poly.type
_entity_poly.pdbx_seq_one_letter_code
_entity_poly.pdbx_strand_id
1 'polypeptide(L)'
;MKAGPVLGVLAVIVALWYGAAVWLNAAWTYDQAARDSGTVTLSLLLSDTMTQERPVLPPPHQVAAELWKGLTAYNITSKKSLVYHGYVTLVSTFSGFLLGSLLGILLAVGIVQSRTMELGLMPWAVISQTVPVVAIAPMIVVLSNSLGFGDHLGVSNALVSKTIIAAYLSYFPVLVGMVKGLRSPDQMQLDQLKTYSASVVQGFFKLRLPSSVPYLFTSLKIGIAASLVGAIVGELPTGAIEGLGARMLIGSQFGSPIIVWAALFAAAILAGVLIFVVRAFETVVTRRMGVRA
;
A
#
# COMPACT_ATOMS: atom_id res chain seq x y z
N MET A 1 -15.22 10.02 -18.68
CA MET A 1 -16.06 9.00 -18.01
C MET A 1 -17.35 9.65 -17.57
N LYS A 2 -18.51 9.03 -17.80
CA LYS A 2 -19.80 9.55 -17.31
C LYS A 2 -19.84 9.43 -15.78
N ALA A 3 -19.86 10.55 -15.07
CA ALA A 3 -19.82 10.57 -13.59
C ALA A 3 -21.04 9.88 -12.94
N GLY A 4 -22.18 9.85 -13.61
CA GLY A 4 -23.43 9.29 -13.09
C GLY A 4 -23.34 7.83 -12.60
N PRO A 5 -22.85 6.87 -13.40
CA PRO A 5 -22.74 5.47 -12.95
C PRO A 5 -21.79 5.29 -11.75
N VAL A 6 -20.70 6.06 -11.69
CA VAL A 6 -19.75 6.00 -10.56
C VAL A 6 -20.41 6.51 -9.28
N LEU A 7 -21.10 7.64 -9.36
CA LEU A 7 -21.84 8.19 -8.21
C LEU A 7 -22.97 7.25 -7.75
N GLY A 8 -23.67 6.60 -8.69
CA GLY A 8 -24.69 5.62 -8.36
C GLY A 8 -24.13 4.42 -7.57
N VAL A 9 -23.01 3.85 -8.02
CA VAL A 9 -22.35 2.75 -7.31
C VAL A 9 -21.87 3.19 -5.92
N LEU A 10 -21.27 4.37 -5.80
CA LEU A 10 -20.85 4.92 -4.51
C LEU A 10 -22.03 5.11 -3.55
N ALA A 11 -23.16 5.65 -4.04
CA ALA A 11 -24.36 5.83 -3.23
C ALA A 11 -24.91 4.48 -2.71
N VAL A 12 -24.92 3.44 -3.55
CA VAL A 12 -25.32 2.09 -3.15
C VAL A 12 -24.39 1.53 -2.07
N ILE A 13 -23.06 1.66 -2.25
CA ILE A 13 -22.07 1.19 -1.27
C ILE A 13 -22.28 1.90 0.08
N VAL A 14 -22.45 3.22 0.07
CA VAL A 14 -22.67 4.01 1.30
C VAL A 14 -24.00 3.62 1.95
N ALA A 15 -25.08 3.42 1.18
CA ALA A 15 -26.36 2.98 1.72
C ALA A 15 -26.29 1.59 2.36
N LEU A 16 -25.59 0.65 1.71
CA LEU A 16 -25.33 -0.69 2.26
C LEU A 16 -24.51 -0.61 3.54
N TRP A 17 -23.51 0.28 3.60
CA TRP A 17 -22.69 0.48 4.80
C TRP A 17 -23.54 1.01 5.96
N TYR A 18 -24.41 2.01 5.74
CA TYR A 18 -25.32 2.48 6.78
C TYR A 18 -26.29 1.39 7.25
N GLY A 19 -26.85 0.61 6.33
CA GLY A 19 -27.70 -0.54 6.67
C GLY A 19 -26.98 -1.59 7.51
N ALA A 20 -25.76 -1.94 7.13
CA ALA A 20 -24.92 -2.87 7.88
C ALA A 20 -24.52 -2.31 9.27
N ALA A 21 -24.24 -1.00 9.36
CA ALA A 21 -23.94 -0.36 10.64
C ALA A 21 -25.14 -0.44 11.60
N VAL A 22 -26.36 -0.15 11.14
CA VAL A 22 -27.56 -0.32 11.96
C VAL A 22 -27.72 -1.78 12.41
N TRP A 23 -27.60 -2.72 11.48
CA TRP A 23 -27.80 -4.13 11.77
C TRP A 23 -26.79 -4.70 12.79
N LEU A 24 -25.51 -4.39 12.61
CA LEU A 24 -24.45 -4.90 13.49
C LEU A 24 -24.41 -4.23 14.85
N ASN A 25 -24.77 -2.95 14.93
CA ASN A 25 -24.77 -2.20 16.18
C ASN A 25 -26.07 -2.37 16.97
N ALA A 26 -27.15 -2.88 16.37
CA ALA A 26 -28.46 -3.07 16.99
C ALA A 26 -28.40 -3.97 18.25
N ALA A 27 -27.55 -5.00 18.24
CA ALA A 27 -27.42 -5.92 19.37
C ALA A 27 -27.11 -5.19 20.69
N TRP A 28 -26.20 -4.23 20.65
CA TRP A 28 -25.86 -3.41 21.82
C TRP A 28 -27.05 -2.61 22.34
N THR A 29 -27.82 -1.99 21.44
CA THR A 29 -29.02 -1.21 21.80
C THR A 29 -30.09 -2.09 22.46
N TYR A 30 -30.32 -3.29 21.94
CA TYR A 30 -31.25 -4.26 22.53
C TYR A 30 -30.77 -4.75 23.90
N ASP A 31 -29.48 -5.02 24.06
CA ASP A 31 -28.89 -5.45 25.34
C ASP A 31 -29.00 -4.36 26.41
N GLN A 32 -28.79 -3.09 26.04
CA GLN A 32 -28.99 -1.96 26.97
C GLN A 32 -30.47 -1.81 27.36
N ALA A 33 -31.37 -1.81 26.40
CA ALA A 33 -32.80 -1.70 26.68
C ALA A 33 -33.30 -2.84 27.56
N ALA A 34 -32.78 -4.06 27.41
CA ALA A 34 -33.14 -5.19 28.27
C ALA A 34 -32.66 -5.00 29.74
N ARG A 35 -31.52 -4.35 29.95
CA ARG A 35 -31.01 -4.03 31.27
C ARG A 35 -31.84 -2.94 31.98
N ASP A 36 -32.29 -1.95 31.21
CA ASP A 36 -33.05 -0.79 31.69
C ASP A 36 -34.58 -1.05 31.72
N SER A 37 -35.03 -2.31 31.41
CA SER A 37 -36.42 -2.70 31.29
C SER A 37 -37.21 -1.83 30.30
N GLY A 38 -36.52 -1.28 29.30
CA GLY A 38 -37.08 -0.37 28.29
C GLY A 38 -37.54 -1.10 27.02
N THR A 39 -38.37 -0.45 26.22
CA THR A 39 -38.75 -0.93 24.89
C THR A 39 -37.93 -0.22 23.82
N VAL A 40 -37.41 -0.99 22.84
CA VAL A 40 -36.66 -0.42 21.73
C VAL A 40 -37.62 0.09 20.67
N THR A 41 -37.71 1.41 20.53
CA THR A 41 -38.42 2.06 19.43
C THR A 41 -37.51 2.20 18.23
N LEU A 42 -38.05 2.18 17.01
CA LEU A 42 -37.23 2.33 15.79
C LEU A 42 -36.38 3.62 15.78
N SER A 43 -36.97 4.72 16.30
CA SER A 43 -36.21 6.00 16.42
C SER A 43 -35.06 5.91 17.39
N LEU A 44 -35.22 5.22 18.53
CA LEU A 44 -34.17 4.97 19.51
C LEU A 44 -33.08 4.09 18.90
N LEU A 45 -33.46 3.01 18.21
CA LEU A 45 -32.54 2.12 17.52
C LEU A 45 -31.67 2.88 16.52
N LEU A 46 -32.27 3.68 15.64
CA LEU A 46 -31.55 4.45 14.64
C LEU A 46 -30.64 5.52 15.26
N SER A 47 -31.12 6.25 16.27
CA SER A 47 -30.30 7.29 16.91
C SER A 47 -29.11 6.70 17.67
N ASP A 48 -29.32 5.63 18.43
CA ASP A 48 -28.27 5.00 19.20
C ASP A 48 -27.21 4.34 18.29
N THR A 49 -27.63 3.50 17.32
CA THR A 49 -26.71 2.83 16.42
C THR A 49 -25.85 3.79 15.57
N MET A 50 -26.31 5.03 15.39
CA MET A 50 -25.55 6.08 14.65
C MET A 50 -24.61 6.90 15.54
N THR A 51 -24.76 6.83 16.87
CA THR A 51 -23.97 7.68 17.79
C THR A 51 -23.14 6.91 18.82
N GLN A 52 -23.12 5.57 18.75
CA GLN A 52 -22.33 4.73 19.64
C GLN A 52 -20.86 5.15 19.64
N GLU A 53 -20.25 5.26 20.82
CA GLU A 53 -18.82 5.56 20.97
C GLU A 53 -17.91 4.39 20.56
N ARG A 54 -18.40 3.15 20.70
CA ARG A 54 -17.69 1.91 20.38
C ARG A 54 -18.55 0.98 19.53
N PRO A 55 -18.92 1.41 18.32
CA PRO A 55 -19.76 0.59 17.43
C PRO A 55 -18.97 -0.63 16.93
N VAL A 56 -19.67 -1.72 16.65
CA VAL A 56 -19.08 -2.90 15.97
C VAL A 56 -18.65 -2.50 14.56
N LEU A 57 -19.54 -1.80 13.83
CA LEU A 57 -19.23 -1.19 12.55
C LEU A 57 -19.54 0.31 12.60
N PRO A 58 -18.50 1.18 12.57
CA PRO A 58 -18.74 2.63 12.61
C PRO A 58 -19.52 3.11 11.39
N PRO A 59 -20.54 3.94 11.58
CA PRO A 59 -21.23 4.59 10.46
C PRO A 59 -20.27 5.51 9.67
N PRO A 60 -20.47 5.68 8.36
CA PRO A 60 -19.60 6.49 7.51
C PRO A 60 -19.35 7.91 8.00
N HIS A 61 -20.35 8.57 8.57
CA HIS A 61 -20.21 9.94 9.08
C HIS A 61 -19.29 10.04 10.30
N GLN A 62 -19.29 9.04 11.22
CA GLN A 62 -18.36 9.01 12.36
C GLN A 62 -16.92 8.81 11.89
N VAL A 63 -16.72 7.92 10.91
CA VAL A 63 -15.41 7.70 10.30
C VAL A 63 -14.92 8.97 9.61
N ALA A 64 -15.77 9.65 8.84
CA ALA A 64 -15.44 10.90 8.18
C ALA A 64 -15.11 12.02 9.19
N ALA A 65 -15.87 12.12 10.27
CA ALA A 65 -15.64 13.10 11.33
C ALA A 65 -14.29 12.86 12.06
N GLU A 66 -13.99 11.59 12.41
CA GLU A 66 -12.72 11.25 13.07
C GLU A 66 -11.54 11.42 12.11
N LEU A 67 -11.69 11.06 10.83
CA LEU A 67 -10.68 11.30 9.79
C LEU A 67 -10.40 12.80 9.66
N TRP A 68 -11.44 13.63 9.55
CA TRP A 68 -11.30 15.07 9.46
C TRP A 68 -10.62 15.66 10.69
N LYS A 69 -11.05 15.25 11.88
CA LYS A 69 -10.45 15.64 13.16
C LYS A 69 -8.97 15.25 13.21
N GLY A 70 -8.63 14.03 12.82
CA GLY A 70 -7.25 13.53 12.77
C GLY A 70 -6.36 14.27 11.80
N LEU A 71 -6.93 14.82 10.71
CA LEU A 71 -6.19 15.59 9.71
C LEU A 71 -6.02 17.07 10.08
N THR A 72 -7.01 17.69 10.75
CA THR A 72 -7.09 19.15 10.91
C THR A 72 -7.01 19.66 12.34
N ALA A 73 -7.53 18.90 13.31
CA ALA A 73 -7.69 19.38 14.68
C ALA A 73 -6.42 19.28 15.54
N TYR A 74 -5.44 18.48 15.08
CA TYR A 74 -4.21 18.26 15.84
C TYR A 74 -3.00 18.87 15.12
N ASN A 75 -2.06 19.37 15.92
CA ASN A 75 -0.79 19.85 15.37
C ASN A 75 -0.09 18.72 14.59
N ILE A 76 0.54 19.03 13.46
CA ILE A 76 1.17 18.06 12.54
C ILE A 76 2.19 17.18 13.26
N THR A 77 2.86 17.69 14.29
CA THR A 77 3.85 16.96 15.10
C THR A 77 3.24 16.13 16.24
N SER A 78 1.93 16.22 16.45
CA SER A 78 1.25 15.52 17.53
C SER A 78 1.05 14.04 17.23
N LYS A 79 1.31 13.16 18.20
CA LYS A 79 1.01 11.71 18.12
C LYS A 79 -0.49 11.38 18.03
N LYS A 80 -1.37 12.39 18.03
CA LYS A 80 -2.81 12.23 17.75
C LYS A 80 -3.15 12.55 16.29
N SER A 81 -2.25 13.20 15.54
CA SER A 81 -2.46 13.62 14.17
C SER A 81 -2.29 12.45 13.19
N LEU A 82 -3.27 12.24 12.31
CA LEU A 82 -3.15 11.29 11.20
C LEU A 82 -2.12 11.74 10.15
N VAL A 83 -1.86 13.04 10.04
CA VAL A 83 -0.82 13.57 9.16
C VAL A 83 0.57 13.13 9.64
N TYR A 84 0.83 13.19 10.94
CA TYR A 84 2.08 12.69 11.53
C TYR A 84 2.28 11.20 11.25
N HIS A 85 1.26 10.40 11.55
CA HIS A 85 1.30 8.96 11.29
C HIS A 85 1.45 8.65 9.79
N GLY A 86 0.76 9.42 8.93
CA GLY A 86 0.90 9.33 7.48
C GLY A 86 2.32 9.63 7.00
N TYR A 87 2.98 10.64 7.57
CA TYR A 87 4.39 10.96 7.26
C TYR A 87 5.34 9.82 7.67
N VAL A 88 5.18 9.25 8.86
CA VAL A 88 6.00 8.13 9.33
C VAL A 88 5.86 6.91 8.39
N THR A 89 4.62 6.56 8.05
CA THR A 89 4.34 5.48 7.08
C THR A 89 4.87 5.82 5.68
N LEU A 90 4.77 7.08 5.25
CA LEU A 90 5.29 7.54 3.95
C LEU A 90 6.80 7.32 3.84
N VAL A 91 7.56 7.67 4.87
CA VAL A 91 9.03 7.51 4.87
C VAL A 91 9.42 6.04 4.69
N SER A 92 8.82 5.14 5.47
CA SER A 92 9.12 3.70 5.35
C SER A 92 8.62 3.12 4.01
N THR A 93 7.45 3.55 3.53
CA THR A 93 6.91 3.16 2.22
C THR A 93 7.83 3.58 1.09
N PHE A 94 8.26 4.83 1.07
CA PHE A 94 9.09 5.37 0.00
C PHE A 94 10.49 4.74 0.00
N SER A 95 11.09 4.58 1.17
CA SER A 95 12.39 3.89 1.32
C SER A 95 12.31 2.44 0.84
N GLY A 96 11.27 1.70 1.26
CA GLY A 96 11.04 0.33 0.83
C GLY A 96 10.72 0.22 -0.66
N PHE A 97 9.93 1.13 -1.19
CA PHE A 97 9.64 1.19 -2.62
C PHE A 97 10.88 1.42 -3.48
N LEU A 98 11.76 2.34 -3.09
CA LEU A 98 13.01 2.58 -3.80
C LEU A 98 13.92 1.35 -3.77
N LEU A 99 14.11 0.76 -2.59
CA LEU A 99 14.93 -0.43 -2.42
C LEU A 99 14.37 -1.63 -3.19
N GLY A 100 13.07 -1.89 -3.07
CA GLY A 100 12.40 -2.98 -3.77
C GLY A 100 12.36 -2.78 -5.27
N SER A 101 12.13 -1.55 -5.75
CA SER A 101 12.16 -1.24 -7.18
C SER A 101 13.56 -1.42 -7.77
N LEU A 102 14.59 -0.94 -7.09
CA LEU A 102 15.97 -1.13 -7.52
C LEU A 102 16.33 -2.63 -7.60
N LEU A 103 16.02 -3.39 -6.56
CA LEU A 103 16.22 -4.83 -6.53
C LEU A 103 15.45 -5.54 -7.65
N GLY A 104 14.18 -5.21 -7.83
CA GLY A 104 13.34 -5.78 -8.90
C GLY A 104 13.87 -5.51 -10.30
N ILE A 105 14.33 -4.27 -10.56
CA ILE A 105 14.94 -3.89 -11.85
C ILE A 105 16.25 -4.65 -12.08
N LEU A 106 17.14 -4.69 -11.09
CA LEU A 106 18.44 -5.38 -11.20
C LEU A 106 18.25 -6.88 -11.46
N LEU A 107 17.36 -7.53 -10.72
CA LEU A 107 17.03 -8.94 -10.93
C LEU A 107 16.41 -9.16 -12.32
N ALA A 108 15.53 -8.29 -12.79
CA ALA A 108 14.92 -8.38 -14.11
C ALA A 108 15.95 -8.28 -15.22
N VAL A 109 16.90 -7.35 -15.12
CA VAL A 109 18.00 -7.22 -16.08
C VAL A 109 18.84 -8.50 -16.11
N GLY A 110 19.20 -9.05 -14.95
CA GLY A 110 19.95 -10.29 -14.85
C GLY A 110 19.20 -11.49 -15.48
N ILE A 111 17.93 -11.64 -15.16
CA ILE A 111 17.04 -12.70 -15.69
C ILE A 111 16.93 -12.62 -17.22
N VAL A 112 16.80 -11.43 -17.78
CA VAL A 112 16.65 -11.27 -19.23
C VAL A 112 17.95 -11.49 -19.98
N GLN A 113 19.09 -11.22 -19.34
CA GLN A 113 20.39 -11.39 -19.97
C GLN A 113 20.99 -12.81 -19.80
N SER A 114 20.56 -13.57 -18.80
CA SER A 114 21.15 -14.88 -18.48
C SER A 114 20.06 -15.94 -18.27
N ARG A 115 20.09 -16.98 -19.11
CA ARG A 115 19.20 -18.15 -18.95
C ARG A 115 19.41 -18.87 -17.61
N THR A 116 20.62 -18.90 -17.12
CA THR A 116 20.95 -19.49 -15.82
C THR A 116 20.30 -18.70 -14.68
N MET A 117 20.37 -17.37 -14.74
CA MET A 117 19.68 -16.53 -13.75
C MET A 117 18.15 -16.67 -13.83
N GLU A 118 17.60 -16.80 -15.04
CA GLU A 118 16.16 -17.03 -15.19
C GLU A 118 15.73 -18.34 -14.51
N LEU A 119 16.39 -19.44 -14.83
CA LEU A 119 16.06 -20.76 -14.27
C LEU A 119 16.35 -20.85 -12.76
N GLY A 120 17.36 -20.13 -12.28
CA GLY A 120 17.73 -20.11 -10.87
C GLY A 120 16.88 -19.18 -10.02
N LEU A 121 16.65 -17.94 -10.46
CA LEU A 121 16.04 -16.90 -9.60
C LEU A 121 14.51 -16.82 -9.73
N MET A 122 13.96 -17.03 -10.94
CA MET A 122 12.52 -16.82 -11.15
C MET A 122 11.64 -17.74 -10.28
N PRO A 123 11.94 -19.04 -10.11
CA PRO A 123 11.17 -19.90 -9.22
C PRO A 123 11.19 -19.41 -7.77
N TRP A 124 12.35 -18.97 -7.27
CA TRP A 124 12.48 -18.44 -5.90
C TRP A 124 11.72 -17.13 -5.72
N ALA A 125 11.77 -16.25 -6.70
CA ALA A 125 11.00 -15.01 -6.67
C ALA A 125 9.49 -15.26 -6.60
N VAL A 126 8.99 -16.28 -7.32
CA VAL A 126 7.57 -16.67 -7.25
C VAL A 126 7.25 -17.32 -5.89
N ILE A 127 8.09 -18.25 -5.43
CA ILE A 127 7.88 -18.92 -4.14
C ILE A 127 7.89 -17.91 -2.99
N SER A 128 8.75 -16.90 -3.03
CA SER A 128 8.79 -15.87 -1.99
C SER A 128 7.44 -15.18 -1.77
N GLN A 129 6.60 -15.06 -2.81
CA GLN A 129 5.29 -14.42 -2.71
C GLN A 129 4.22 -15.31 -2.04
N THR A 130 4.49 -16.60 -1.91
CA THR A 130 3.56 -17.51 -1.22
C THR A 130 3.68 -17.46 0.30
N VAL A 131 4.79 -16.89 0.80
CA VAL A 131 5.02 -16.78 2.24
C VAL A 131 4.22 -15.59 2.80
N PRO A 132 3.34 -15.81 3.80
CA PRO A 132 2.55 -14.73 4.40
C PRO A 132 3.45 -13.68 5.04
N VAL A 133 3.39 -12.44 4.55
CA VAL A 133 4.24 -11.33 5.04
C VAL A 133 4.05 -11.08 6.54
N VAL A 134 2.83 -11.27 7.06
CA VAL A 134 2.51 -11.10 8.49
C VAL A 134 3.30 -12.10 9.37
N ALA A 135 3.61 -13.29 8.85
CA ALA A 135 4.41 -14.28 9.56
C ALA A 135 5.92 -13.93 9.54
N ILE A 136 6.41 -13.33 8.46
CA ILE A 136 7.82 -12.92 8.31
C ILE A 136 8.11 -11.62 9.07
N ALA A 137 7.15 -10.70 9.14
CA ALA A 137 7.36 -9.38 9.67
C ALA A 137 7.98 -9.37 11.09
N PRO A 138 7.49 -10.14 12.09
CA PRO A 138 8.13 -10.21 13.41
C PRO A 138 9.57 -10.71 13.37
N MET A 139 9.87 -11.67 12.48
CA MET A 139 11.22 -12.20 12.33
C MET A 139 12.20 -11.14 11.80
N ILE A 140 11.77 -10.35 10.81
CA ILE A 140 12.58 -9.24 10.26
C ILE A 140 12.82 -8.18 11.35
N VAL A 141 11.83 -7.89 12.18
CA VAL A 141 11.97 -6.93 13.29
C VAL A 141 13.00 -7.41 14.31
N VAL A 142 12.91 -8.67 14.74
CA VAL A 142 13.87 -9.27 15.68
C VAL A 142 15.27 -9.28 15.08
N LEU A 143 15.41 -9.71 13.83
CA LEU A 143 16.70 -9.76 13.15
C LEU A 143 17.33 -8.37 12.99
N SER A 144 16.54 -7.38 12.58
CA SER A 144 16.99 -6.00 12.41
C SER A 144 17.49 -5.40 13.74
N ASN A 145 16.76 -5.66 14.83
CA ASN A 145 17.14 -5.21 16.17
C ASN A 145 18.41 -5.94 16.67
N SER A 146 18.50 -7.25 16.48
CA SER A 146 19.63 -8.07 16.94
C SER A 146 20.94 -7.74 16.22
N LEU A 147 20.85 -7.39 14.93
CA LEU A 147 22.01 -7.03 14.12
C LEU A 147 22.35 -5.53 14.16
N GLY A 148 21.52 -4.71 14.80
CA GLY A 148 21.75 -3.27 14.93
C GLY A 148 21.87 -2.53 13.60
N PHE A 149 21.17 -2.97 12.56
CA PHE A 149 21.27 -2.37 11.22
C PHE A 149 20.98 -0.87 11.23
N GLY A 150 20.05 -0.43 12.05
CA GLY A 150 19.71 0.99 12.17
C GLY A 150 20.85 1.79 12.76
N ASP A 151 21.53 1.26 13.77
CA ASP A 151 22.65 1.94 14.43
C ASP A 151 23.82 2.16 13.47
N HIS A 152 24.11 1.17 12.61
CA HIS A 152 25.12 1.30 11.56
C HIS A 152 24.77 2.32 10.47
N LEU A 153 23.46 2.53 10.20
CA LEU A 153 22.97 3.45 9.19
C LEU A 153 22.60 4.83 9.76
N GLY A 154 22.68 5.03 11.08
CA GLY A 154 22.27 6.26 11.75
C GLY A 154 20.77 6.52 11.72
N VAL A 155 19.95 5.45 11.65
CA VAL A 155 18.48 5.50 11.62
C VAL A 155 17.90 4.53 12.66
N SER A 156 16.60 4.60 12.94
CA SER A 156 15.98 3.67 13.88
C SER A 156 15.88 2.25 13.30
N ASN A 157 16.12 1.22 14.12
CA ASN A 157 15.96 -0.19 13.72
C ASN A 157 14.52 -0.49 13.25
N ALA A 158 13.53 0.19 13.84
CA ALA A 158 12.14 0.10 13.42
C ALA A 158 11.91 0.61 11.98
N LEU A 159 12.59 1.68 11.57
CA LEU A 159 12.52 2.17 10.19
C LEU A 159 13.15 1.15 9.22
N VAL A 160 14.30 0.57 9.57
CA VAL A 160 14.96 -0.44 8.74
C VAL A 160 14.07 -1.65 8.55
N SER A 161 13.48 -2.18 9.63
CA SER A 161 12.56 -3.33 9.56
C SER A 161 11.37 -3.07 8.64
N LYS A 162 10.70 -1.92 8.81
CA LYS A 162 9.58 -1.50 7.96
C LYS A 162 10.00 -1.36 6.49
N THR A 163 11.18 -0.78 6.24
CA THR A 163 11.75 -0.61 4.90
C THR A 163 12.00 -1.95 4.22
N ILE A 164 12.56 -2.93 4.94
CA ILE A 164 12.82 -4.28 4.41
C ILE A 164 11.50 -4.97 4.06
N ILE A 165 10.49 -4.92 4.93
CA ILE A 165 9.18 -5.52 4.69
C ILE A 165 8.48 -4.86 3.50
N ALA A 166 8.54 -3.54 3.42
CA ALA A 166 7.99 -2.77 2.30
C ALA A 166 8.70 -3.08 0.97
N ALA A 167 10.04 -3.23 1.00
CA ALA A 167 10.84 -3.64 -0.16
C ALA A 167 10.50 -5.06 -0.61
N TYR A 168 10.31 -5.98 0.34
CA TYR A 168 9.93 -7.37 0.06
C TYR A 168 8.59 -7.48 -0.70
N LEU A 169 7.61 -6.64 -0.39
CA LEU A 169 6.34 -6.66 -1.13
C LEU A 169 6.43 -5.94 -2.48
N SER A 170 7.28 -4.93 -2.61
CA SER A 170 7.35 -4.10 -3.81
C SER A 170 8.27 -4.63 -4.90
N TYR A 171 9.31 -5.46 -4.57
CA TYR A 171 10.27 -5.90 -5.58
C TYR A 171 9.65 -6.79 -6.66
N PHE A 172 8.74 -7.68 -6.27
CA PHE A 172 8.20 -8.69 -7.19
C PHE A 172 7.33 -8.12 -8.32
N PRO A 173 6.35 -7.22 -8.06
CA PRO A 173 5.63 -6.55 -9.14
C PRO A 173 6.56 -5.84 -10.12
N VAL A 174 7.61 -5.19 -9.60
CA VAL A 174 8.58 -4.47 -10.43
C VAL A 174 9.44 -5.44 -11.23
N LEU A 175 9.90 -6.53 -10.61
CA LEU A 175 10.63 -7.62 -11.28
C LEU A 175 9.84 -8.16 -12.48
N VAL A 176 8.60 -8.59 -12.24
CA VAL A 176 7.77 -9.21 -13.29
C VAL A 176 7.44 -8.21 -14.41
N GLY A 177 7.07 -6.99 -14.03
CA GLY A 177 6.76 -5.95 -15.01
C GLY A 177 7.97 -5.57 -15.85
N MET A 178 9.16 -5.47 -15.25
CA MET A 178 10.39 -5.13 -15.93
C MET A 178 10.87 -6.29 -16.84
N VAL A 179 10.77 -7.56 -16.41
CA VAL A 179 11.06 -8.73 -17.26
C VAL A 179 10.15 -8.72 -18.48
N LYS A 180 8.84 -8.51 -18.28
CA LYS A 180 7.87 -8.41 -19.39
C LYS A 180 8.22 -7.24 -20.33
N GLY A 181 8.57 -6.09 -19.77
CA GLY A 181 8.93 -4.90 -20.54
C GLY A 181 10.21 -5.08 -21.36
N LEU A 182 11.27 -5.66 -20.78
CA LEU A 182 12.53 -5.92 -21.49
C LEU A 182 12.40 -7.00 -22.59
N ARG A 183 11.36 -7.84 -22.50
CA ARG A 183 11.03 -8.85 -23.51
C ARG A 183 9.96 -8.39 -24.51
N SER A 184 9.45 -7.16 -24.41
CA SER A 184 8.37 -6.64 -25.25
C SER A 184 8.75 -6.34 -26.71
N PRO A 185 10.02 -6.04 -27.08
CA PRO A 185 10.36 -5.82 -28.47
C PRO A 185 10.10 -7.05 -29.34
N ASP A 186 9.54 -6.81 -30.54
CA ASP A 186 9.30 -7.86 -31.54
C ASP A 186 10.59 -8.46 -32.07
N GLN A 187 10.51 -9.73 -32.49
CA GLN A 187 11.66 -10.43 -33.06
C GLN A 187 12.22 -9.70 -34.31
N MET A 188 11.34 -9.12 -35.15
CA MET A 188 11.75 -8.34 -36.32
C MET A 188 12.60 -7.12 -35.95
N GLN A 189 12.26 -6.41 -34.85
CA GLN A 189 13.06 -5.28 -34.38
C GLN A 189 14.44 -5.72 -33.86
N LEU A 190 14.50 -6.88 -33.19
CA LEU A 190 15.76 -7.46 -32.73
C LEU A 190 16.64 -7.91 -33.90
N ASP A 191 16.07 -8.51 -34.95
CA ASP A 191 16.80 -8.96 -36.10
C ASP A 191 17.28 -7.78 -37.00
N GLN A 192 16.48 -6.71 -37.06
CA GLN A 192 16.91 -5.45 -37.69
C GLN A 192 18.17 -4.88 -37.00
N LEU A 193 18.24 -4.87 -35.67
CA LEU A 193 19.44 -4.44 -34.97
C LEU A 193 20.64 -5.34 -35.22
N LYS A 194 20.45 -6.65 -35.38
CA LYS A 194 21.51 -7.58 -35.78
C LYS A 194 22.03 -7.28 -37.20
N THR A 195 21.12 -6.96 -38.13
CA THR A 195 21.49 -6.57 -39.49
C THR A 195 22.38 -5.31 -39.50
N TYR A 196 22.16 -4.40 -38.57
CA TYR A 196 23.04 -3.23 -38.37
C TYR A 196 24.29 -3.53 -37.51
N SER A 197 24.60 -4.80 -37.26
CA SER A 197 25.72 -5.24 -36.44
C SER A 197 25.75 -4.60 -35.04
N ALA A 198 24.57 -4.31 -34.49
CA ALA A 198 24.46 -3.72 -33.14
C ALA A 198 24.92 -4.71 -32.07
N SER A 199 25.74 -4.23 -31.12
CA SER A 199 26.15 -5.04 -30.00
C SER A 199 24.98 -5.32 -29.04
N VAL A 200 25.12 -6.34 -28.18
CA VAL A 200 24.13 -6.69 -27.13
C VAL A 200 23.81 -5.48 -26.26
N VAL A 201 24.82 -4.71 -25.87
CA VAL A 201 24.68 -3.50 -25.06
C VAL A 201 23.88 -2.42 -25.79
N GLN A 202 24.16 -2.23 -27.10
CA GLN A 202 23.39 -1.29 -27.93
C GLN A 202 21.93 -1.73 -28.06
N GLY A 203 21.67 -3.02 -28.26
CA GLY A 203 20.33 -3.59 -28.31
C GLY A 203 19.58 -3.41 -27.00
N PHE A 204 20.27 -3.54 -25.87
CA PHE A 204 19.69 -3.30 -24.56
C PHE A 204 19.30 -1.83 -24.35
N PHE A 205 20.23 -0.90 -24.51
CA PHE A 205 19.97 0.53 -24.20
C PHE A 205 19.12 1.23 -25.27
N LYS A 206 19.24 0.85 -26.56
CA LYS A 206 18.54 1.52 -27.66
C LYS A 206 17.14 0.94 -27.95
N LEU A 207 16.89 -0.32 -27.58
CA LEU A 207 15.60 -0.97 -27.89
C LEU A 207 14.91 -1.51 -26.61
N ARG A 208 15.53 -2.46 -25.89
CA ARG A 208 14.86 -3.16 -24.79
C ARG A 208 14.50 -2.23 -23.63
N LEU A 209 15.43 -1.39 -23.19
CA LEU A 209 15.21 -0.47 -22.08
C LEU A 209 14.15 0.60 -22.38
N PRO A 210 14.19 1.31 -23.53
CA PRO A 210 13.12 2.24 -23.90
C PRO A 210 11.74 1.58 -24.03
N SER A 211 11.67 0.39 -24.66
CA SER A 211 10.43 -0.36 -24.81
C SER A 211 9.86 -0.85 -23.48
N SER A 212 10.70 -1.01 -22.45
CA SER A 212 10.27 -1.46 -21.12
C SER A 212 9.64 -0.35 -20.27
N VAL A 213 9.82 0.93 -20.59
CA VAL A 213 9.38 2.06 -19.78
C VAL A 213 7.88 2.06 -19.44
N PRO A 214 6.95 1.81 -20.39
CA PRO A 214 5.52 1.74 -20.05
C PRO A 214 5.19 0.61 -19.05
N TYR A 215 5.85 -0.53 -19.21
CA TYR A 215 5.71 -1.68 -18.30
C TYR A 215 6.28 -1.38 -16.93
N LEU A 216 7.43 -0.71 -16.89
CA LEU A 216 8.04 -0.26 -15.63
C LEU A 216 7.09 0.64 -14.86
N PHE A 217 6.52 1.69 -15.46
CA PHE A 217 5.60 2.57 -14.77
C PHE A 217 4.33 1.86 -14.32
N THR A 218 3.82 0.93 -15.12
CA THR A 218 2.68 0.11 -14.71
C THR A 218 3.01 -0.72 -13.46
N SER A 219 4.18 -1.34 -13.42
CA SER A 219 4.63 -2.13 -12.26
C SER A 219 5.03 -1.27 -11.07
N LEU A 220 5.58 -0.07 -11.27
CA LEU A 220 5.86 0.88 -10.19
C LEU A 220 4.59 1.35 -9.47
N LYS A 221 3.47 1.54 -10.19
CA LYS A 221 2.17 1.86 -9.56
C LYS A 221 1.68 0.73 -8.65
N ILE A 222 1.87 -0.51 -9.06
CA ILE A 222 1.54 -1.68 -8.23
C ILE A 222 2.54 -1.80 -7.08
N GLY A 223 3.83 -1.62 -7.36
CA GLY A 223 4.92 -1.72 -6.39
C GLY A 223 4.81 -0.72 -5.25
N ILE A 224 4.44 0.55 -5.54
CA ILE A 224 4.30 1.55 -4.47
C ILE A 224 3.09 1.27 -3.57
N ALA A 225 1.99 0.76 -4.13
CA ALA A 225 0.85 0.31 -3.34
C ALA A 225 1.21 -0.90 -2.47
N ALA A 226 1.93 -1.87 -3.02
CA ALA A 226 2.42 -3.04 -2.27
C ALA A 226 3.41 -2.63 -1.17
N SER A 227 4.30 -1.66 -1.45
CA SER A 227 5.22 -1.10 -0.46
C SER A 227 4.49 -0.45 0.71
N LEU A 228 3.40 0.31 0.44
CA LEU A 228 2.58 0.91 1.50
C LEU A 228 1.94 -0.16 2.38
N VAL A 229 1.40 -1.23 1.78
CA VAL A 229 0.87 -2.37 2.55
C VAL A 229 1.97 -2.99 3.40
N GLY A 230 3.17 -3.18 2.84
CA GLY A 230 4.33 -3.71 3.57
C GLY A 230 4.76 -2.82 4.74
N ALA A 231 4.78 -1.50 4.56
CA ALA A 231 5.08 -0.55 5.63
C ALA A 231 4.06 -0.64 6.76
N ILE A 232 2.76 -0.66 6.43
CA ILE A 232 1.67 -0.79 7.42
C ILE A 232 1.77 -2.12 8.17
N VAL A 233 1.97 -3.25 7.46
CA VAL A 233 2.16 -4.56 8.09
C VAL A 233 3.41 -4.58 8.97
N GLY A 234 4.49 -3.93 8.55
CA GLY A 234 5.72 -3.81 9.33
C GLY A 234 5.56 -2.96 10.60
N GLU A 235 4.57 -2.08 10.65
CA GLU A 235 4.26 -1.27 11.84
C GLU A 235 3.57 -2.06 12.95
N LEU A 236 2.91 -3.20 12.64
CA LEU A 236 2.18 -3.99 13.62
C LEU A 236 3.11 -4.67 14.66
N PRO A 237 4.15 -5.44 14.25
CA PRO A 237 5.01 -6.16 15.20
C PRO A 237 6.12 -5.31 15.81
N THR A 238 6.40 -4.11 15.30
CA THR A 238 7.50 -3.27 15.79
C THR A 238 7.25 -2.68 17.18
N GLY A 239 6.05 -2.81 17.74
CA GLY A 239 5.66 -2.10 18.97
C GLY A 239 5.69 -0.57 18.79
N ALA A 240 5.77 -0.10 17.54
CA ALA A 240 5.84 1.31 17.23
C ALA A 240 4.52 1.99 17.60
N ILE A 241 4.65 3.12 18.30
CA ILE A 241 3.52 3.99 18.63
C ILE A 241 3.19 4.89 17.42
N GLU A 242 4.00 4.84 16.36
CA GLU A 242 4.03 5.79 15.25
C GLU A 242 3.88 5.08 13.91
N GLY A 243 2.96 5.60 13.09
CA GLY A 243 2.57 5.08 11.79
C GLY A 243 1.07 4.80 11.71
N LEU A 244 0.53 4.70 10.49
CA LEU A 244 -0.91 4.44 10.27
C LEU A 244 -1.29 3.01 10.72
N GLY A 245 -0.42 2.02 10.49
CA GLY A 245 -0.62 0.65 10.98
C GLY A 245 -0.59 0.57 12.51
N ALA A 246 0.34 1.27 13.14
CA ALA A 246 0.38 1.38 14.60
C ALA A 246 -0.90 2.04 15.15
N ARG A 247 -1.43 3.05 14.46
CA ARG A 247 -2.69 3.70 14.85
C ARG A 247 -3.88 2.74 14.73
N MET A 248 -3.91 1.89 13.70
CA MET A 248 -4.92 0.83 13.56
C MET A 248 -4.82 -0.19 14.69
N LEU A 249 -3.60 -0.63 15.02
CA LEU A 249 -3.36 -1.59 16.10
C LEU A 249 -3.81 -1.03 17.45
N ILE A 250 -3.42 0.20 17.78
CA ILE A 250 -3.84 0.89 19.01
C ILE A 250 -5.37 1.00 19.07
N GLY A 251 -6.02 1.45 17.99
CA GLY A 251 -7.47 1.51 17.91
C GLY A 251 -8.15 0.17 18.16
N SER A 252 -7.59 -0.91 17.62
CA SER A 252 -8.09 -2.27 17.85
C SER A 252 -7.90 -2.73 19.29
N GLN A 253 -6.74 -2.52 19.91
CA GLN A 253 -6.44 -2.92 21.29
C GLN A 253 -7.28 -2.15 22.32
N PHE A 254 -7.58 -0.88 22.07
CA PHE A 254 -8.40 -0.07 22.96
C PHE A 254 -9.91 -0.11 22.63
N GLY A 255 -10.34 -0.98 21.72
CA GLY A 255 -11.74 -1.15 21.37
C GLY A 255 -12.36 0.11 20.76
N SER A 256 -11.62 0.81 19.89
CA SER A 256 -12.05 2.02 19.19
C SER A 256 -12.09 1.79 17.66
N PRO A 257 -13.11 1.11 17.12
CA PRO A 257 -13.20 0.82 15.69
C PRO A 257 -13.20 2.07 14.83
N ILE A 258 -13.75 3.19 15.33
CA ILE A 258 -13.77 4.48 14.62
C ILE A 258 -12.34 4.92 14.24
N ILE A 259 -11.39 4.80 15.17
CA ILE A 259 -9.98 5.16 14.94
C ILE A 259 -9.35 4.22 13.92
N VAL A 260 -9.66 2.92 13.98
CA VAL A 260 -9.14 1.92 13.01
C VAL A 260 -9.58 2.27 11.60
N TRP A 261 -10.87 2.55 11.41
CA TRP A 261 -11.43 2.92 10.11
C TRP A 261 -10.90 4.27 9.62
N ALA A 262 -10.78 5.27 10.49
CA ALA A 262 -10.19 6.56 10.11
C ALA A 262 -8.74 6.42 9.66
N ALA A 263 -7.92 5.61 10.34
CA ALA A 263 -6.55 5.32 9.93
C ALA A 263 -6.48 4.52 8.61
N LEU A 264 -7.42 3.59 8.38
CA LEU A 264 -7.54 2.85 7.14
C LEU A 264 -7.84 3.80 5.95
N PHE A 265 -8.79 4.73 6.11
CA PHE A 265 -9.08 5.72 5.08
C PHE A 265 -7.92 6.69 4.85
N ALA A 266 -7.22 7.09 5.91
CA ALA A 266 -5.99 7.88 5.77
C ALA A 266 -4.92 7.13 4.95
N ALA A 267 -4.75 5.82 5.19
CA ALA A 267 -3.85 4.98 4.40
C ALA A 267 -4.30 4.86 2.93
N ALA A 268 -5.61 4.73 2.68
CA ALA A 268 -6.16 4.68 1.32
C ALA A 268 -5.94 6.02 0.57
N ILE A 269 -6.11 7.15 1.24
CA ILE A 269 -5.81 8.47 0.68
C ILE A 269 -4.31 8.57 0.34
N LEU A 270 -3.44 8.14 1.26
CA LEU A 270 -1.99 8.13 1.04
C LEU A 270 -1.62 7.25 -0.16
N ALA A 271 -2.23 6.05 -0.30
CA ALA A 271 -2.05 5.19 -1.48
C ALA A 271 -2.43 5.90 -2.77
N GLY A 272 -3.60 6.56 -2.79
CA GLY A 272 -4.07 7.33 -3.94
C GLY A 272 -3.11 8.44 -4.33
N VAL A 273 -2.61 9.20 -3.36
CA VAL A 273 -1.61 10.27 -3.58
C VAL A 273 -0.31 9.70 -4.16
N LEU A 274 0.20 8.60 -3.60
CA LEU A 274 1.42 7.96 -4.07
C LEU A 274 1.30 7.44 -5.51
N ILE A 275 0.19 6.76 -5.82
CA ILE A 275 -0.09 6.28 -7.19
C ILE A 275 -0.23 7.47 -8.15
N PHE A 276 -0.89 8.55 -7.73
CA PHE A 276 -1.01 9.77 -8.54
C PHE A 276 0.34 10.39 -8.84
N VAL A 277 1.25 10.47 -7.87
CA VAL A 277 2.62 10.96 -8.05
C VAL A 277 3.37 10.11 -9.08
N VAL A 278 3.35 8.77 -8.94
CA VAL A 278 3.98 7.86 -9.92
C VAL A 278 3.39 8.05 -11.32
N ARG A 279 2.06 8.21 -11.43
CA ARG A 279 1.38 8.49 -12.71
C ARG A 279 1.79 9.83 -13.32
N ALA A 280 1.98 10.86 -12.50
CA ALA A 280 2.46 12.16 -12.97
C ALA A 280 3.88 12.04 -13.57
N PHE A 281 4.77 11.31 -12.89
CA PHE A 281 6.11 11.01 -13.42
C PHE A 281 6.04 10.21 -14.74
N GLU A 282 5.21 9.19 -14.81
CA GLU A 282 4.97 8.43 -16.05
C GLU A 282 4.60 9.36 -17.20
N THR A 283 3.62 10.25 -16.98
CA THR A 283 3.15 11.17 -18.02
C THR A 283 4.27 12.09 -18.52
N VAL A 284 5.13 12.57 -17.63
CA VAL A 284 6.26 13.43 -18.01
C VAL A 284 7.29 12.65 -18.83
N VAL A 285 7.65 11.43 -18.40
CA VAL A 285 8.67 10.62 -19.06
C VAL A 285 8.18 10.13 -20.42
N THR A 286 6.96 9.58 -20.51
CA THR A 286 6.40 9.05 -21.76
C THR A 286 6.19 10.15 -22.79
N ARG A 287 5.78 11.36 -22.38
CA ARG A 287 5.70 12.51 -23.29
C ARG A 287 7.06 12.88 -23.89
N ARG A 288 8.13 12.86 -23.08
CA ARG A 288 9.50 13.15 -23.56
C ARG A 288 10.02 12.07 -24.50
N MET A 289 9.56 10.84 -24.37
CA MET A 289 9.91 9.73 -25.27
C MET A 289 9.11 9.71 -26.58
N GLY A 290 8.15 10.62 -26.77
CA GLY A 290 7.29 10.66 -27.95
C GLY A 290 6.25 9.53 -28.00
N VAL A 291 6.09 8.76 -26.94
CA VAL A 291 5.06 7.74 -26.80
C VAL A 291 3.74 8.44 -26.47
N ARG A 292 2.77 8.40 -27.39
CA ARG A 292 1.41 8.86 -27.07
C ARG A 292 0.80 7.89 -26.07
N ALA A 293 0.41 8.42 -24.89
CA ALA A 293 -0.29 7.68 -23.83
C ALA A 293 -1.75 7.42 -24.22
#